data_549f7d05c1168ffe06098ece582d4abc
#
_entry.id   549f7d05c1168ffe06098ece582d4abc
#
_cell.length_a   1.000
_cell.length_b   1.000
_cell.length_c   1.000
_cell.angle_alpha   90.00
_cell.angle_beta   90.00
_cell.angle_gamma   90.00
#
_symmetry.space_group_name_H-M   'P 1'
#
loop_
_entity.id
_entity.type
_entity.pdbx_description
1 polymer ?
#
loop_
_entity_poly.entity_id
_entity_poly.type
_entity_poly.pdbx_seq_one_letter_code
_entity_poly.pdbx_strand_id
1 'polypeptide(L)'
;MARNENIIRTNDKVANIATEYTSDKIPQFRKYITLEEFFQMNQNETTSSENAKIQWHPGFYAAAEIELRHNRNELEFHREYNLSKKPLQVDLLIIEKLNNIHLQNELGAIFRRYNIIEYKAPKDQLNIDVFFKTLGYAFLYKGLGESVNRISLEELTVSLFREAEPIKLMRQLTEYGYHIRFYAPGIYYVEGLPIPIQIVVTEQLRSKLHPALKMLSQKLDQSDLLEFMECVNSFTEPGDRQNADAVLQVSVSANREIYDQVRRNNVIMCEALKELFKDELEEAHEKGRSAGLSEGRAAGLTEGMFKGRTEGENRLKTLYAKLEQDGRREEIFQALSDPKILKKLYEEYRIE
;
A
#
# COMPACT_ATOMS: atom_id res chain seq x y z
N MET A 1 -31.49 -52.86 -28.28
CA MET A 1 -31.98 -51.50 -28.47
C MET A 1 -32.22 -50.84 -27.15
N ALA A 2 -31.22 -50.41 -26.43
CA ALA A 2 -31.35 -49.60 -25.23
C ALA A 2 -29.97 -49.09 -24.82
N ARG A 3 -29.40 -48.12 -25.59
CA ARG A 3 -28.13 -47.50 -25.25
C ARG A 3 -27.96 -46.05 -25.77
N ASN A 4 -29.04 -45.38 -26.19
CA ASN A 4 -28.90 -44.02 -26.77
C ASN A 4 -29.80 -42.94 -26.14
N GLU A 5 -30.47 -43.17 -25.01
CA GLU A 5 -31.35 -42.17 -24.41
C GLU A 5 -30.73 -41.38 -23.22
N ASN A 6 -29.53 -41.76 -22.76
CA ASN A 6 -28.90 -41.07 -21.61
C ASN A 6 -27.87 -40.00 -21.97
N ILE A 7 -27.57 -39.80 -23.26
CA ILE A 7 -26.56 -38.75 -23.69
C ILE A 7 -27.26 -37.44 -23.99
N ILE A 8 -28.57 -37.44 -24.29
CA ILE A 8 -29.31 -36.21 -24.64
C ILE A 8 -29.74 -35.41 -23.40
N ARG A 9 -29.88 -36.03 -22.21
CA ARG A 9 -30.30 -35.33 -20.99
C ARG A 9 -29.17 -34.59 -20.24
N THR A 10 -27.94 -34.83 -20.58
CA THR A 10 -26.80 -34.08 -19.98
C THR A 10 -26.47 -32.80 -20.72
N ASN A 11 -26.78 -32.68 -21.99
CA ASN A 11 -26.52 -31.45 -22.77
C ASN A 11 -27.54 -30.33 -22.50
N ASP A 12 -28.78 -30.65 -22.15
CA ASP A 12 -29.81 -29.65 -21.83
C ASP A 12 -29.58 -28.95 -20.47
N LYS A 13 -28.84 -29.59 -19.54
CA LYS A 13 -28.47 -28.96 -18.28
C LYS A 13 -27.27 -28.03 -18.39
N VAL A 14 -26.40 -28.26 -19.36
CA VAL A 14 -25.24 -27.38 -19.63
C VAL A 14 -25.67 -26.17 -20.48
N ALA A 15 -26.64 -26.31 -21.36
CA ALA A 15 -27.20 -25.22 -22.16
C ALA A 15 -28.03 -24.23 -21.32
N ASN A 16 -28.69 -24.68 -20.25
CA ASN A 16 -29.43 -23.77 -19.36
C ASN A 16 -28.60 -23.03 -18.33
N ILE A 17 -27.33 -23.41 -18.13
CA ILE A 17 -26.39 -22.63 -17.29
C ILE A 17 -25.72 -21.53 -18.12
N ALA A 18 -25.65 -21.67 -19.43
CA ALA A 18 -25.04 -20.68 -20.31
C ALA A 18 -25.98 -19.52 -20.71
N THR A 19 -27.27 -19.60 -20.48
CA THR A 19 -28.25 -18.57 -20.85
C THR A 19 -28.68 -17.65 -19.71
N GLU A 20 -28.19 -17.84 -18.49
CA GLU A 20 -28.43 -16.92 -17.36
C GLU A 20 -27.35 -15.83 -17.20
N TYR A 21 -26.32 -15.81 -18.03
CA TYR A 21 -25.35 -14.70 -18.12
C TYR A 21 -25.65 -13.83 -19.33
N THR A 22 -26.82 -13.17 -19.33
CA THR A 22 -27.04 -12.04 -20.24
C THR A 22 -26.21 -10.83 -19.78
N SER A 23 -25.70 -10.11 -20.75
CA SER A 23 -24.71 -9.02 -20.68
C SER A 23 -25.05 -7.83 -19.77
N ASP A 24 -26.15 -7.83 -19.04
CA ASP A 24 -26.61 -6.71 -18.21
C ASP A 24 -26.28 -6.85 -16.72
N LYS A 25 -25.54 -7.88 -16.31
CA LYS A 25 -25.07 -8.08 -14.93
C LYS A 25 -23.55 -8.25 -14.80
N ILE A 26 -22.78 -7.74 -15.73
CA ILE A 26 -21.38 -7.45 -15.43
C ILE A 26 -21.43 -6.26 -14.47
N PRO A 27 -20.99 -6.40 -13.20
CA PRO A 27 -20.84 -5.22 -12.35
C PRO A 27 -19.96 -4.28 -13.15
N GLN A 28 -20.50 -3.09 -13.49
CA GLN A 28 -19.66 -2.01 -14.00
C GLN A 28 -18.43 -2.03 -13.12
N PHE A 29 -17.25 -2.18 -13.74
CA PHE A 29 -15.96 -2.09 -13.08
C PHE A 29 -16.08 -0.98 -12.06
N ARG A 30 -16.15 -1.35 -10.76
CA ARG A 30 -16.06 -0.35 -9.71
C ARG A 30 -14.77 0.38 -10.00
N LYS A 31 -14.89 1.61 -10.40
CA LYS A 31 -13.86 2.61 -10.29
C LYS A 31 -13.07 2.23 -9.04
N TYR A 32 -11.79 2.04 -9.17
CA TYR A 32 -10.85 1.76 -8.11
C TYR A 32 -11.37 2.25 -6.77
N ILE A 33 -11.39 1.38 -5.74
CA ILE A 33 -11.72 1.83 -4.40
C ILE A 33 -10.72 2.95 -4.13
N THR A 34 -11.19 4.18 -4.04
CA THR A 34 -10.33 5.31 -3.69
C THR A 34 -9.82 5.04 -2.28
N LEU A 35 -8.64 5.52 -1.96
CA LEU A 35 -8.11 5.43 -0.60
C LEU A 35 -9.06 6.00 0.45
N GLU A 36 -9.88 6.98 0.09
CA GLU A 36 -10.95 7.50 0.92
C GLU A 36 -11.99 6.43 1.27
N GLU A 37 -12.45 5.66 0.29
CA GLU A 37 -13.35 4.52 0.53
C GLU A 37 -12.66 3.44 1.35
N PHE A 38 -11.37 3.19 1.13
CA PHE A 38 -10.57 2.26 1.92
C PHE A 38 -10.34 2.75 3.35
N PHE A 39 -9.99 4.02 3.55
CA PHE A 39 -9.84 4.60 4.89
C PHE A 39 -11.20 4.77 5.60
N GLN A 40 -12.29 5.06 4.90
CA GLN A 40 -13.64 5.08 5.48
C GLN A 40 -14.10 3.66 5.87
N MET A 41 -13.81 2.64 5.08
CA MET A 41 -14.04 1.24 5.47
C MET A 41 -13.23 0.89 6.73
N ASN A 42 -11.96 1.29 6.80
CA ASN A 42 -11.11 1.05 7.96
C ASN A 42 -11.43 1.95 9.16
N GLN A 43 -11.95 3.18 8.97
CA GLN A 43 -12.40 4.03 10.09
C GLN A 43 -13.67 3.50 10.75
N ASN A 44 -14.55 2.84 10.03
CA ASN A 44 -15.72 2.18 10.59
C ASN A 44 -15.36 0.89 11.37
N GLU A 45 -14.18 0.30 11.14
CA GLU A 45 -13.64 -0.81 11.93
C GLU A 45 -12.75 -0.37 13.10
N THR A 46 -12.25 0.88 13.11
CA THR A 46 -11.33 1.38 14.15
C THR A 46 -12.01 1.83 15.46
N THR A 47 -13.32 1.69 15.59
CA THR A 47 -13.98 1.83 16.91
C THR A 47 -13.94 0.55 17.76
N SER A 48 -13.31 -0.54 17.28
CA SER A 48 -13.09 -1.75 18.08
C SER A 48 -11.86 -2.54 17.61
N SER A 49 -10.71 -2.14 18.02
CA SER A 49 -9.49 -2.91 18.31
C SER A 49 -8.20 -2.25 17.82
N GLU A 50 -7.31 -2.02 18.77
CA GLU A 50 -5.95 -1.47 18.61
C GLU A 50 -4.95 -2.38 17.86
N ASN A 51 -5.39 -3.32 17.01
CA ASN A 51 -4.52 -4.23 16.26
C ASN A 51 -5.17 -4.74 14.97
N ALA A 52 -5.37 -3.90 13.98
CA ALA A 52 -5.63 -4.39 12.63
C ALA A 52 -4.39 -5.18 12.17
N LYS A 53 -4.52 -6.51 12.05
CA LYS A 53 -3.44 -7.42 11.67
C LYS A 53 -3.05 -7.14 10.22
N ILE A 54 -1.80 -6.75 9.99
CA ILE A 54 -1.27 -6.50 8.62
C ILE A 54 -1.44 -7.77 7.77
N GLN A 55 -1.98 -7.62 6.57
CA GLN A 55 -2.29 -8.72 5.64
C GLN A 55 -1.04 -9.10 4.81
N TRP A 56 -0.03 -9.68 5.46
CA TRP A 56 1.25 -9.99 4.83
C TRP A 56 1.16 -11.00 3.68
N HIS A 57 0.32 -12.05 3.81
CA HIS A 57 0.21 -13.10 2.79
C HIS A 57 -0.37 -12.59 1.46
N PRO A 58 -1.49 -11.85 1.43
CA PRO A 58 -1.97 -11.22 0.20
C PRO A 58 -0.92 -10.31 -0.44
N GLY A 59 -0.19 -9.52 0.36
CA GLY A 59 0.91 -8.69 -0.13
C GLY A 59 2.05 -9.51 -0.73
N PHE A 60 2.41 -10.64 -0.10
CA PHE A 60 3.42 -11.54 -0.63
C PHE A 60 2.99 -12.17 -1.96
N TYR A 61 1.74 -12.62 -2.10
CA TYR A 61 1.24 -13.18 -3.36
C TYR A 61 1.33 -12.15 -4.50
N ALA A 62 0.91 -10.91 -4.21
CA ALA A 62 1.03 -9.81 -5.17
C ALA A 62 2.50 -9.51 -5.53
N ALA A 63 3.40 -9.49 -4.55
CA ALA A 63 4.82 -9.29 -4.78
C ALA A 63 5.44 -10.41 -5.64
N ALA A 64 5.08 -11.67 -5.37
CA ALA A 64 5.55 -12.81 -6.17
C ALA A 64 5.10 -12.71 -7.64
N GLU A 65 3.87 -12.28 -7.90
CA GLU A 65 3.37 -12.07 -9.26
C GLU A 65 4.10 -10.92 -9.97
N ILE A 66 4.43 -9.84 -9.26
CA ILE A 66 5.25 -8.73 -9.79
C ILE A 66 6.66 -9.23 -10.14
N GLU A 67 7.31 -9.96 -9.23
CA GLU A 67 8.66 -10.48 -9.45
C GLU A 67 8.74 -11.37 -10.69
N LEU A 68 7.72 -12.17 -10.94
CA LEU A 68 7.67 -13.14 -12.03
C LEU A 68 6.87 -12.66 -13.26
N ARG A 69 6.48 -11.38 -13.32
CA ARG A 69 5.60 -10.82 -14.36
C ARG A 69 6.10 -11.02 -15.80
N HIS A 70 7.42 -11.08 -16.00
CA HIS A 70 7.99 -11.25 -17.34
C HIS A 70 7.71 -12.64 -17.94
N ASN A 71 7.37 -13.61 -17.09
CA ASN A 71 7.01 -14.97 -17.49
C ASN A 71 5.55 -15.32 -17.15
N ARG A 72 4.69 -14.34 -17.02
CA ARG A 72 3.28 -14.47 -16.59
C ARG A 72 2.50 -15.52 -17.38
N ASN A 73 2.71 -15.59 -18.70
CA ASN A 73 2.00 -16.53 -19.57
C ASN A 73 2.45 -17.99 -19.42
N GLU A 74 3.59 -18.22 -18.76
CA GLU A 74 4.18 -19.53 -18.52
C GLU A 74 3.99 -20.00 -17.06
N LEU A 75 3.27 -19.22 -16.24
CA LEU A 75 3.07 -19.49 -14.83
C LEU A 75 1.59 -19.47 -14.48
N GLU A 76 1.18 -20.37 -13.60
CA GLU A 76 -0.12 -20.38 -12.96
C GLU A 76 0.05 -20.31 -11.44
N PHE A 77 -0.64 -19.38 -10.78
CA PHE A 77 -0.52 -19.10 -9.34
C PHE A 77 -1.75 -19.61 -8.60
N HIS A 78 -1.57 -20.62 -7.75
CA HIS A 78 -2.64 -21.17 -6.90
C HIS A 78 -2.44 -20.68 -5.46
N ARG A 79 -3.17 -19.63 -5.08
CA ARG A 79 -3.13 -19.03 -3.74
C ARG A 79 -3.95 -19.89 -2.76
N GLU A 80 -3.51 -20.00 -1.50
CA GLU A 80 -4.22 -20.72 -0.44
C GLU A 80 -4.66 -22.15 -0.83
N TYR A 81 -3.75 -22.90 -1.47
CA TYR A 81 -4.07 -24.21 -2.03
C TYR A 81 -4.47 -25.24 -0.95
N ASN A 82 -5.66 -25.80 -1.06
CA ASN A 82 -6.18 -26.82 -0.15
C ASN A 82 -5.64 -28.22 -0.51
N LEU A 83 -4.78 -28.77 0.35
CA LEU A 83 -4.20 -30.11 0.18
C LEU A 83 -5.11 -31.26 0.60
N SER A 84 -6.31 -31.01 1.16
CA SER A 84 -7.24 -32.06 1.57
C SER A 84 -8.70 -31.64 1.47
N LYS A 85 -9.60 -32.66 1.40
CA LYS A 85 -11.07 -32.49 1.45
C LYS A 85 -11.60 -32.04 2.84
N LYS A 86 -10.74 -31.96 3.87
CA LYS A 86 -11.00 -31.35 5.19
C LYS A 86 -9.91 -30.32 5.44
N PRO A 87 -10.22 -29.19 6.09
CA PRO A 87 -9.34 -28.01 6.05
C PRO A 87 -8.04 -28.25 6.82
N LEU A 88 -7.03 -28.75 6.12
CA LEU A 88 -5.67 -28.36 6.35
C LEU A 88 -5.48 -27.08 5.53
N GLN A 89 -6.01 -25.96 6.01
CA GLN A 89 -5.69 -24.66 5.46
C GLN A 89 -4.21 -24.43 5.67
N VAL A 90 -3.51 -24.41 4.57
CA VAL A 90 -2.07 -24.12 4.56
C VAL A 90 -1.90 -22.87 3.73
N ASP A 91 -1.29 -21.85 4.33
CA ASP A 91 -0.95 -20.58 3.66
C ASP A 91 0.18 -20.80 2.65
N LEU A 92 -0.07 -21.66 1.65
CA LEU A 92 0.88 -21.99 0.59
C LEU A 92 0.47 -21.35 -0.72
N LEU A 93 1.45 -20.77 -1.38
CA LEU A 93 1.37 -20.43 -2.80
C LEU A 93 1.98 -21.59 -3.61
N ILE A 94 1.26 -22.10 -4.60
CA ILE A 94 1.81 -23.03 -5.58
C ILE A 94 1.88 -22.33 -6.93
N ILE A 95 3.05 -22.34 -7.54
CA ILE A 95 3.28 -21.80 -8.88
C ILE A 95 3.52 -22.98 -9.84
N GLU A 96 2.62 -23.19 -10.79
CA GLU A 96 2.83 -24.16 -11.86
C GLU A 96 3.52 -23.46 -13.05
N LYS A 97 4.69 -24.00 -13.45
CA LYS A 97 5.38 -23.58 -14.67
C LYS A 97 4.83 -24.41 -15.84
N LEU A 98 4.12 -23.75 -16.75
CA LEU A 98 3.38 -24.40 -17.83
C LEU A 98 4.29 -24.98 -18.92
N ASN A 99 5.46 -24.35 -19.13
CA ASN A 99 6.42 -24.72 -20.16
C ASN A 99 7.83 -24.93 -19.60
N ASN A 100 8.65 -25.70 -20.28
CA ASN A 100 10.04 -25.91 -19.89
C ASN A 100 10.93 -24.76 -20.38
N ILE A 101 10.72 -23.56 -19.84
CA ILE A 101 11.49 -22.36 -20.14
C ILE A 101 12.39 -21.97 -18.98
N HIS A 102 13.37 -21.13 -19.26
CA HIS A 102 14.17 -20.47 -18.22
C HIS A 102 13.47 -19.19 -17.80
N LEU A 103 13.22 -19.02 -16.49
CA LEU A 103 12.64 -17.80 -15.94
C LEU A 103 13.72 -16.72 -15.84
N GLN A 104 13.37 -15.50 -16.20
CA GLN A 104 14.34 -14.38 -16.21
C GLN A 104 14.74 -13.94 -14.79
N ASN A 105 13.83 -14.08 -13.81
CA ASN A 105 14.10 -13.74 -12.44
C ASN A 105 14.93 -14.83 -11.74
N GLU A 106 15.97 -14.44 -11.00
CA GLU A 106 16.87 -15.40 -10.34
C GLU A 106 16.20 -16.26 -9.26
N LEU A 107 15.06 -15.80 -8.66
CA LEU A 107 14.23 -16.63 -7.78
C LEU A 107 13.64 -17.83 -8.51
N GLY A 108 13.31 -17.67 -9.77
CA GLY A 108 12.77 -18.72 -10.60
C GLY A 108 13.81 -19.70 -11.20
N ALA A 109 15.10 -19.46 -10.98
CA ALA A 109 16.15 -20.31 -11.53
C ALA A 109 16.08 -21.77 -11.05
N ILE A 110 15.61 -21.99 -9.83
CA ILE A 110 15.41 -23.34 -9.24
C ILE A 110 14.08 -23.97 -9.68
N PHE A 111 13.13 -23.20 -10.21
CA PHE A 111 11.76 -23.65 -10.44
C PHE A 111 11.69 -24.81 -11.44
N ARG A 112 10.91 -25.81 -11.01
CA ARG A 112 10.46 -26.92 -11.83
C ARG A 112 9.00 -26.70 -12.25
N ARG A 113 8.29 -27.75 -12.60
CA ARG A 113 6.88 -27.63 -12.99
C ARG A 113 6.01 -27.15 -11.84
N TYR A 114 6.14 -27.71 -10.65
CA TYR A 114 5.33 -27.34 -9.47
C TYR A 114 6.21 -26.81 -8.36
N ASN A 115 5.98 -25.57 -7.96
CA ASN A 115 6.82 -24.83 -7.03
C ASN A 115 6.01 -24.45 -5.80
N ILE A 116 6.28 -25.11 -4.69
CA ILE A 116 5.60 -24.91 -3.41
C ILE A 116 6.32 -23.82 -2.64
N ILE A 117 5.59 -22.76 -2.28
CA ILE A 117 6.16 -21.58 -1.66
C ILE A 117 5.52 -21.35 -0.30
N GLU A 118 6.34 -21.28 0.74
CA GLU A 118 5.97 -20.87 2.10
C GLU A 118 6.55 -19.49 2.37
N TYR A 119 5.71 -18.54 2.76
CA TYR A 119 6.11 -17.21 3.21
C TYR A 119 5.92 -17.05 4.72
N LYS A 120 6.92 -16.51 5.39
CA LYS A 120 6.87 -16.13 6.80
C LYS A 120 6.91 -14.61 6.94
N ALA A 121 5.87 -14.05 7.52
CA ALA A 121 5.81 -12.63 7.82
C ALA A 121 6.98 -12.20 8.73
N PRO A 122 7.36 -10.91 8.77
CA PRO A 122 8.58 -10.46 9.46
C PRO A 122 8.72 -10.91 10.92
N LYS A 123 7.61 -11.06 11.66
CA LYS A 123 7.61 -11.54 13.07
C LYS A 123 7.53 -13.05 13.21
N ASP A 124 7.22 -13.77 12.14
CA ASP A 124 7.08 -15.23 12.19
C ASP A 124 8.43 -15.91 12.10
N GLN A 125 8.53 -17.09 12.72
CA GLN A 125 9.76 -17.85 12.71
C GLN A 125 9.76 -18.87 11.56
N LEU A 126 10.81 -18.82 10.76
CA LEU A 126 11.17 -19.91 9.86
C LEU A 126 12.14 -20.84 10.60
N ASN A 127 11.60 -21.90 11.21
CA ASN A 127 12.32 -22.88 11.98
C ASN A 127 12.33 -24.25 11.30
N ILE A 128 12.98 -25.24 11.94
CA ILE A 128 13.14 -26.59 11.40
C ILE A 128 11.80 -27.32 11.21
N ASP A 129 10.82 -27.06 12.09
CA ASP A 129 9.49 -27.68 11.97
C ASP A 129 8.72 -27.13 10.77
N VAL A 130 8.80 -25.80 10.54
CA VAL A 130 8.24 -25.17 9.35
C VAL A 130 8.89 -25.70 8.08
N PHE A 131 10.21 -25.86 8.08
CA PHE A 131 10.95 -26.42 6.97
C PHE A 131 10.45 -27.82 6.59
N PHE A 132 10.42 -28.74 7.55
CA PHE A 132 9.95 -30.11 7.30
C PHE A 132 8.45 -30.19 7.04
N LYS A 133 7.66 -29.33 7.68
CA LYS A 133 6.23 -29.21 7.39
C LYS A 133 6.00 -28.86 5.93
N THR A 134 6.68 -27.83 5.41
CA THR A 134 6.56 -27.40 4.02
C THR A 134 7.03 -28.50 3.05
N LEU A 135 8.11 -29.19 3.38
CA LEU A 135 8.58 -30.36 2.61
C LEU A 135 7.52 -31.48 2.61
N GLY A 136 6.90 -31.73 3.78
CA GLY A 136 5.78 -32.67 3.90
C GLY A 136 4.61 -32.31 2.99
N TYR A 137 4.29 -31.03 2.87
CA TYR A 137 3.24 -30.57 1.96
C TYR A 137 3.61 -30.78 0.48
N ALA A 138 4.86 -30.59 0.10
CA ALA A 138 5.30 -30.90 -1.26
C ALA A 138 5.13 -32.41 -1.58
N PHE A 139 5.43 -33.28 -0.63
CA PHE A 139 5.22 -34.73 -0.81
C PHE A 139 3.74 -35.12 -0.77
N LEU A 140 2.92 -34.46 0.05
CA LEU A 140 1.47 -34.63 0.02
C LEU A 140 0.90 -34.20 -1.33
N TYR A 141 1.31 -33.03 -1.86
CA TYR A 141 0.89 -32.55 -3.18
C TYR A 141 1.20 -33.58 -4.27
N LYS A 142 2.42 -34.16 -4.25
CA LYS A 142 2.79 -35.26 -5.14
C LYS A 142 1.86 -36.47 -4.99
N GLY A 143 1.55 -36.85 -3.75
CA GLY A 143 0.78 -38.06 -3.44
C GLY A 143 -0.71 -37.96 -3.72
N LEU A 144 -1.27 -36.76 -3.87
CA LEU A 144 -2.69 -36.50 -4.11
C LEU A 144 -3.10 -36.58 -5.60
N GLY A 145 -2.18 -36.92 -6.49
CA GLY A 145 -2.46 -37.11 -7.91
C GLY A 145 -3.48 -38.25 -8.17
N GLU A 146 -4.32 -38.08 -9.18
CA GLU A 146 -5.37 -39.05 -9.54
C GLU A 146 -4.82 -40.41 -10.05
N SER A 147 -3.54 -40.50 -10.34
CA SER A 147 -2.87 -41.70 -10.78
C SER A 147 -1.47 -41.81 -10.17
N VAL A 148 -0.95 -43.05 -10.10
CA VAL A 148 0.39 -43.32 -9.56
C VAL A 148 1.48 -42.55 -10.33
N ASN A 149 2.26 -41.78 -9.59
CA ASN A 149 3.38 -40.99 -10.11
C ASN A 149 3.01 -39.95 -11.19
N ARG A 150 1.77 -39.41 -11.17
CA ARG A 150 1.34 -38.35 -12.08
C ARG A 150 2.25 -37.12 -11.97
N ILE A 151 2.72 -36.83 -10.75
CA ILE A 151 3.72 -35.79 -10.47
C ILE A 151 5.00 -36.50 -10.06
N SER A 152 6.07 -36.36 -10.81
CA SER A 152 7.38 -36.93 -10.41
C SER A 152 8.07 -36.04 -9.39
N LEU A 153 9.02 -36.60 -8.62
CA LEU A 153 9.83 -35.81 -7.67
C LEU A 153 10.66 -34.74 -8.39
N GLU A 154 11.07 -35.01 -9.60
CA GLU A 154 11.87 -34.12 -10.42
C GLU A 154 11.10 -32.88 -10.89
N GLU A 155 9.77 -32.89 -10.78
CA GLU A 155 8.92 -31.77 -11.15
C GLU A 155 8.61 -30.82 -9.97
N LEU A 156 9.09 -31.16 -8.76
CA LEU A 156 8.80 -30.40 -7.54
C LEU A 156 9.97 -29.53 -7.09
N THR A 157 9.67 -28.34 -6.56
CA THR A 157 10.61 -27.53 -5.77
C THR A 157 9.91 -26.94 -4.55
N VAL A 158 10.69 -26.54 -3.56
CA VAL A 158 10.21 -25.79 -2.40
C VAL A 158 10.99 -24.48 -2.27
N SER A 159 10.29 -23.39 -2.00
CA SER A 159 10.87 -22.08 -1.72
C SER A 159 10.33 -21.52 -0.42
N LEU A 160 11.21 -21.16 0.49
CA LEU A 160 10.90 -20.66 1.83
C LEU A 160 11.33 -19.20 1.91
N PHE A 161 10.38 -18.29 2.08
CA PHE A 161 10.64 -16.85 2.14
C PHE A 161 10.51 -16.31 3.55
N ARG A 162 11.46 -15.46 3.94
CA ARG A 162 11.45 -14.73 5.21
C ARG A 162 12.25 -13.44 5.09
N GLU A 163 11.87 -12.40 5.86
CA GLU A 163 12.62 -11.14 5.89
C GLU A 163 14.05 -11.34 6.39
N ALA A 164 14.23 -11.72 7.63
CA ALA A 164 15.55 -11.88 8.26
C ALA A 164 16.14 -13.27 8.07
N GLU A 165 17.47 -13.37 8.06
CA GLU A 165 18.17 -14.62 7.92
C GLU A 165 17.80 -15.65 9.00
N PRO A 166 17.37 -16.87 8.64
CA PRO A 166 17.00 -17.90 9.60
C PRO A 166 18.22 -18.70 10.10
N ILE A 167 19.16 -18.03 10.79
CA ILE A 167 20.46 -18.58 11.23
C ILE A 167 20.30 -19.91 11.99
N LYS A 168 19.30 -20.01 12.88
CA LYS A 168 19.06 -21.25 13.65
C LYS A 168 18.66 -22.41 12.74
N LEU A 169 17.78 -22.16 11.78
CA LEU A 169 17.39 -23.17 10.78
C LEU A 169 18.59 -23.61 9.97
N MET A 170 19.34 -22.66 9.40
CA MET A 170 20.50 -22.98 8.55
C MET A 170 21.54 -23.83 9.31
N ARG A 171 21.82 -23.49 10.57
CA ARG A 171 22.69 -24.29 11.42
C ARG A 171 22.15 -25.70 11.65
N GLN A 172 20.86 -25.84 12.01
CA GLN A 172 20.24 -27.15 12.25
C GLN A 172 20.25 -28.03 10.98
N LEU A 173 20.00 -27.44 9.82
CA LEU A 173 20.07 -28.15 8.53
C LEU A 173 21.50 -28.69 8.30
N THR A 174 22.53 -27.89 8.60
CA THR A 174 23.94 -28.33 8.50
C THR A 174 24.25 -29.45 9.50
N GLU A 175 23.75 -29.35 10.74
CA GLU A 175 23.87 -30.40 11.75
C GLU A 175 23.17 -31.71 11.32
N TYR A 176 22.09 -31.65 10.53
CA TYR A 176 21.42 -32.81 9.95
C TYR A 176 22.10 -33.35 8.67
N GLY A 177 23.24 -32.75 8.28
CA GLY A 177 24.01 -33.19 7.13
C GLY A 177 23.60 -32.61 5.79
N TYR A 178 22.68 -31.66 5.77
CA TYR A 178 22.35 -30.93 4.57
C TYR A 178 23.37 -29.82 4.30
N HIS A 179 23.60 -29.51 3.02
CA HIS A 179 24.54 -28.48 2.60
C HIS A 179 23.80 -27.20 2.19
N ILE A 180 24.17 -26.05 2.78
CA ILE A 180 23.62 -24.73 2.42
C ILE A 180 24.59 -24.08 1.45
N ARG A 181 24.16 -23.91 0.21
CA ARG A 181 24.95 -23.29 -0.83
C ARG A 181 24.42 -21.90 -1.16
N PHE A 182 25.27 -20.89 -1.07
CA PHE A 182 24.98 -19.54 -1.55
C PHE A 182 24.79 -19.56 -3.08
N TYR A 183 23.69 -18.97 -3.57
CA TYR A 183 23.42 -18.84 -5.01
C TYR A 183 23.54 -17.37 -5.47
N ALA A 184 22.83 -16.47 -4.82
CA ALA A 184 22.85 -15.03 -5.07
C ALA A 184 22.54 -14.28 -3.75
N PRO A 185 22.73 -12.96 -3.66
CA PRO A 185 22.36 -12.19 -2.48
C PRO A 185 20.94 -12.50 -2.03
N GLY A 186 20.79 -13.01 -0.80
CA GLY A 186 19.52 -13.40 -0.22
C GLY A 186 18.95 -14.75 -0.70
N ILE A 187 19.64 -15.48 -1.58
CA ILE A 187 19.16 -16.76 -2.11
C ILE A 187 20.15 -17.87 -1.78
N TYR A 188 19.68 -18.87 -1.06
CA TYR A 188 20.44 -20.02 -0.60
C TYR A 188 19.77 -21.33 -1.01
N TYR A 189 20.51 -22.27 -1.55
CA TYR A 189 20.01 -23.60 -1.89
C TYR A 189 20.34 -24.59 -0.79
N VAL A 190 19.39 -25.47 -0.49
CA VAL A 190 19.58 -26.58 0.46
C VAL A 190 19.75 -27.87 -0.33
N GLU A 191 20.96 -28.41 -0.30
CA GLU A 191 21.36 -29.62 -1.05
C GLU A 191 21.35 -30.86 -0.13
N GLY A 192 21.20 -32.04 -0.73
CA GLY A 192 21.12 -33.31 0.00
C GLY A 192 19.69 -33.82 0.22
N LEU A 193 18.69 -33.13 -0.32
CA LEU A 193 17.27 -33.51 -0.29
C LEU A 193 16.79 -34.04 -1.64
N PRO A 194 15.72 -34.86 -1.68
CA PRO A 194 15.23 -35.48 -2.91
C PRO A 194 14.61 -34.49 -3.90
N ILE A 195 14.28 -33.27 -3.46
CA ILE A 195 13.78 -32.20 -4.31
C ILE A 195 14.59 -30.92 -4.07
N PRO A 196 14.74 -30.05 -5.08
CA PRO A 196 15.43 -28.77 -4.91
C PRO A 196 14.69 -27.86 -3.96
N ILE A 197 15.44 -27.24 -3.04
CA ILE A 197 14.89 -26.30 -2.05
C ILE A 197 15.72 -25.02 -2.03
N GLN A 198 15.06 -23.87 -1.95
CA GLN A 198 15.71 -22.59 -1.68
C GLN A 198 15.14 -21.91 -0.42
N ILE A 199 16.02 -21.21 0.28
CA ILE A 199 15.68 -20.26 1.34
C ILE A 199 15.97 -18.87 0.79
N VAL A 200 14.95 -17.99 0.83
CA VAL A 200 15.05 -16.62 0.35
C VAL A 200 14.93 -15.67 1.54
N VAL A 201 15.98 -14.88 1.75
CA VAL A 201 16.11 -13.87 2.81
C VAL A 201 15.86 -12.49 2.16
N THR A 202 14.65 -11.96 2.30
CA THR A 202 14.23 -10.80 1.50
C THR A 202 14.97 -9.52 1.88
N GLU A 203 15.45 -9.36 3.12
CA GLU A 203 16.29 -8.22 3.51
C GLU A 203 17.64 -8.17 2.77
N GLN A 204 18.16 -9.34 2.33
CA GLN A 204 19.42 -9.44 1.62
C GLN A 204 19.30 -9.36 0.10
N LEU A 205 18.08 -9.39 -0.45
CA LEU A 205 17.85 -9.26 -1.89
C LEU A 205 18.28 -7.89 -2.41
N ARG A 206 18.68 -7.86 -3.67
CA ARG A 206 19.01 -6.61 -4.38
C ARG A 206 17.75 -5.85 -4.75
N SER A 207 17.55 -4.61 -4.26
CA SER A 207 16.35 -3.81 -4.46
C SER A 207 16.01 -3.60 -5.94
N LYS A 208 17.01 -3.39 -6.80
CA LYS A 208 16.81 -3.26 -8.26
C LYS A 208 16.26 -4.50 -8.93
N LEU A 209 16.57 -5.69 -8.43
CA LEU A 209 16.15 -6.96 -9.04
C LEU A 209 14.87 -7.50 -8.41
N HIS A 210 14.62 -7.18 -7.14
CA HIS A 210 13.52 -7.70 -6.35
C HIS A 210 12.77 -6.60 -5.59
N PRO A 211 12.34 -5.51 -6.28
CA PRO A 211 11.79 -4.33 -5.62
C PRO A 211 10.50 -4.66 -4.85
N ALA A 212 9.63 -5.53 -5.38
CA ALA A 212 8.36 -5.85 -4.75
C ALA A 212 8.52 -6.65 -3.44
N LEU A 213 9.45 -7.60 -3.38
CA LEU A 213 9.73 -8.36 -2.16
C LEU A 213 10.40 -7.51 -1.08
N LYS A 214 11.21 -6.53 -1.46
CA LYS A 214 11.83 -5.57 -0.53
C LYS A 214 10.79 -4.73 0.20
N MET A 215 9.66 -4.41 -0.45
CA MET A 215 8.57 -3.66 0.16
C MET A 215 7.88 -4.39 1.33
N LEU A 216 8.02 -5.72 1.41
CA LEU A 216 7.43 -6.54 2.47
C LEU A 216 8.34 -6.62 3.72
N SER A 217 9.01 -5.54 4.06
CA SER A 217 9.88 -5.39 5.23
C SER A 217 9.24 -4.50 6.29
N GLN A 218 9.57 -4.73 7.55
CA GLN A 218 9.31 -3.78 8.65
C GLN A 218 10.45 -2.77 8.84
N LYS A 219 11.52 -2.88 8.05
CA LYS A 219 12.71 -2.02 8.06
C LYS A 219 12.98 -1.47 6.66
N LEU A 220 11.90 -1.04 6.00
CA LEU A 220 12.00 -0.44 4.68
C LEU A 220 12.86 0.82 4.75
N ASP A 221 13.76 1.02 3.80
CA ASP A 221 14.45 2.28 3.63
C ASP A 221 13.88 3.09 2.46
N GLN A 222 14.28 4.37 2.39
CA GLN A 222 13.79 5.26 1.34
C GLN A 222 14.25 4.82 -0.05
N SER A 223 15.41 4.19 -0.19
CA SER A 223 15.92 3.75 -1.49
C SER A 223 15.12 2.57 -2.03
N ASP A 224 14.74 1.62 -1.16
CA ASP A 224 13.88 0.49 -1.53
C ASP A 224 12.52 0.96 -2.05
N LEU A 225 11.92 1.97 -1.38
CA LEU A 225 10.66 2.58 -1.80
C LEU A 225 10.80 3.24 -3.18
N LEU A 226 11.85 4.03 -3.39
CA LEU A 226 12.07 4.71 -4.68
C LEU A 226 12.29 3.72 -5.83
N GLU A 227 13.08 2.66 -5.63
CA GLU A 227 13.28 1.59 -6.62
C GLU A 227 11.97 0.88 -6.98
N PHE A 228 11.12 0.59 -5.98
CA PHE A 228 9.81 0.01 -6.23
C PHE A 228 8.91 0.95 -7.03
N MET A 229 8.86 2.24 -6.69
CA MET A 229 8.06 3.23 -7.39
C MET A 229 8.52 3.42 -8.84
N GLU A 230 9.83 3.39 -9.10
CA GLU A 230 10.37 3.40 -10.46
C GLU A 230 9.93 2.16 -11.25
N CYS A 231 9.95 0.99 -10.62
CA CYS A 231 9.43 -0.24 -11.20
C CYS A 231 7.93 -0.12 -11.55
N VAL A 232 7.10 0.37 -10.63
CA VAL A 232 5.65 0.57 -10.82
C VAL A 232 5.34 1.51 -12.00
N ASN A 233 6.13 2.57 -12.16
CA ASN A 233 5.98 3.49 -13.31
C ASN A 233 6.18 2.81 -14.67
N SER A 234 6.91 1.70 -14.71
CA SER A 234 7.12 0.91 -15.93
C SER A 234 5.98 -0.06 -16.24
N PHE A 235 5.00 -0.24 -15.37
CA PHE A 235 3.93 -1.22 -15.54
C PHE A 235 2.91 -0.76 -16.57
N THR A 236 2.69 -1.59 -17.57
CA THR A 236 1.69 -1.38 -18.63
C THR A 236 0.42 -2.19 -18.40
N GLU A 237 0.54 -3.34 -17.73
CA GLU A 237 -0.57 -4.25 -17.51
C GLU A 237 -1.39 -3.86 -16.28
N PRO A 238 -2.74 -3.83 -16.36
CA PRO A 238 -3.60 -3.48 -15.22
C PRO A 238 -3.40 -4.39 -14.01
N GLY A 239 -3.14 -5.69 -14.23
CA GLY A 239 -2.90 -6.65 -13.15
C GLY A 239 -1.63 -6.35 -12.35
N ASP A 240 -0.56 -5.85 -12.99
CA ASP A 240 0.67 -5.46 -12.30
C ASP A 240 0.44 -4.26 -11.39
N ARG A 241 -0.39 -3.30 -11.82
CA ARG A 241 -0.76 -2.14 -11.01
C ARG A 241 -1.58 -2.54 -9.79
N GLN A 242 -2.56 -3.43 -9.95
CA GLN A 242 -3.35 -3.95 -8.81
C GLN A 242 -2.47 -4.69 -7.80
N ASN A 243 -1.50 -5.48 -8.28
CA ASN A 243 -0.53 -6.15 -7.41
C ASN A 243 0.37 -5.12 -6.70
N ALA A 244 0.79 -4.05 -7.40
CA ALA A 244 1.55 -2.97 -6.79
C ALA A 244 0.76 -2.27 -5.67
N ASP A 245 -0.54 -2.00 -5.87
CA ASP A 245 -1.40 -1.41 -4.85
C ASP A 245 -1.49 -2.31 -3.61
N ALA A 246 -1.64 -3.64 -3.78
CA ALA A 246 -1.66 -4.59 -2.68
C ALA A 246 -0.34 -4.61 -1.90
N VAL A 247 0.80 -4.55 -2.59
CA VAL A 247 2.13 -4.46 -1.96
C VAL A 247 2.30 -3.15 -1.20
N LEU A 248 1.92 -2.01 -1.81
CA LEU A 248 1.98 -0.69 -1.18
C LEU A 248 1.12 -0.63 0.08
N GLN A 249 -0.09 -1.17 0.05
CA GLN A 249 -1.00 -1.20 1.20
C GLN A 249 -0.37 -1.89 2.40
N VAL A 250 0.26 -3.05 2.20
CA VAL A 250 0.99 -3.77 3.26
C VAL A 250 2.18 -2.96 3.74
N SER A 251 2.96 -2.40 2.81
CA SER A 251 4.17 -1.63 3.11
C SER A 251 3.87 -0.35 3.89
N VAL A 252 2.85 0.44 3.49
CA VAL A 252 2.40 1.64 4.22
C VAL A 252 1.96 1.27 5.63
N SER A 253 1.19 0.19 5.77
CA SER A 253 0.72 -0.27 7.09
C SER A 253 1.87 -0.68 8.02
N ALA A 254 2.97 -1.19 7.45
CA ALA A 254 4.15 -1.65 8.21
C ALA A 254 5.17 -0.54 8.49
N ASN A 255 5.24 0.51 7.65
CA ASN A 255 6.34 1.49 7.62
C ASN A 255 5.84 2.95 7.50
N ARG A 256 4.77 3.31 8.18
CA ARG A 256 4.10 4.62 8.05
C ARG A 256 5.05 5.82 8.14
N GLU A 257 6.05 5.76 9.03
CA GLU A 257 6.99 6.86 9.24
C GLU A 257 7.83 7.20 8.00
N ILE A 258 8.27 6.21 7.23
CA ILE A 258 9.05 6.43 5.99
C ILE A 258 8.19 7.12 4.94
N TYR A 259 6.94 6.69 4.77
CA TYR A 259 6.02 7.32 3.84
C TYR A 259 5.72 8.78 4.22
N ASP A 260 5.58 9.07 5.52
CA ASP A 260 5.41 10.43 6.02
C ASP A 260 6.67 11.29 5.80
N GLN A 261 7.87 10.72 5.89
CA GLN A 261 9.12 11.42 5.60
C GLN A 261 9.26 11.74 4.11
N VAL A 262 8.98 10.77 3.23
CA VAL A 262 9.02 10.97 1.78
C VAL A 262 8.02 12.05 1.35
N ARG A 263 6.81 12.04 1.93
CA ARG A 263 5.80 13.08 1.69
C ARG A 263 6.27 14.47 2.10
N ARG A 264 6.89 14.60 3.28
CA ARG A 264 7.38 15.89 3.80
C ARG A 264 8.57 16.47 3.03
N ASN A 265 9.42 15.61 2.50
CA ASN A 265 10.66 16.03 1.84
C ASN A 265 10.47 16.45 0.37
N ASN A 266 9.22 16.54 -0.14
CA ASN A 266 8.91 16.87 -1.54
C ASN A 266 9.77 16.08 -2.56
N VAL A 267 10.20 14.88 -2.20
CA VAL A 267 10.83 13.96 -3.14
C VAL A 267 9.83 13.73 -4.28
N ILE A 268 10.32 13.76 -5.52
CA ILE A 268 9.51 13.59 -6.72
C ILE A 268 8.63 12.35 -6.53
N MET A 269 7.39 12.60 -6.11
CA MET A 269 6.41 11.53 -5.96
C MET A 269 6.01 11.08 -7.36
N CYS A 270 6.13 9.78 -7.63
CA CYS A 270 5.57 9.22 -8.85
C CYS A 270 4.05 9.37 -8.85
N GLU A 271 3.44 9.24 -10.02
CA GLU A 271 1.99 9.40 -10.22
C GLU A 271 1.18 8.50 -9.28
N ALA A 272 1.61 7.26 -9.09
CA ALA A 272 0.94 6.30 -8.19
C ALA A 272 0.96 6.74 -6.71
N LEU A 273 2.07 7.31 -6.20
CA LEU A 273 2.13 7.88 -4.86
C LEU A 273 1.34 9.18 -4.72
N LYS A 274 1.29 9.99 -5.78
CA LYS A 274 0.47 11.20 -5.80
C LYS A 274 -1.01 10.85 -5.75
N GLU A 275 -1.43 9.83 -6.48
CA GLU A 275 -2.80 9.34 -6.47
C GLU A 275 -3.15 8.69 -5.13
N LEU A 276 -2.21 7.95 -4.54
CA LEU A 276 -2.33 7.33 -3.21
C LEU A 276 -2.53 8.36 -2.09
N PHE A 277 -1.89 9.54 -2.19
CA PHE A 277 -1.97 10.59 -1.16
C PHE A 277 -2.78 11.81 -1.60
N LYS A 278 -3.50 11.74 -2.72
CA LYS A 278 -4.23 12.87 -3.31
C LYS A 278 -5.20 13.50 -2.31
N ASP A 279 -5.98 12.68 -1.65
CA ASP A 279 -7.01 13.15 -0.73
C ASP A 279 -6.42 13.75 0.55
N GLU A 280 -5.34 13.15 1.09
CA GLU A 280 -4.60 13.71 2.24
C GLU A 280 -3.90 15.04 1.86
N LEU A 281 -3.40 15.15 0.64
CA LEU A 281 -2.80 16.39 0.13
C LEU A 281 -3.87 17.48 -0.09
N GLU A 282 -5.03 17.14 -0.61
CA GLU A 282 -6.16 18.07 -0.78
C GLU A 282 -6.69 18.52 0.59
N GLU A 283 -6.84 17.61 1.56
CA GLU A 283 -7.25 17.96 2.93
C GLU A 283 -6.22 18.85 3.63
N ALA A 284 -4.92 18.54 3.51
CA ALA A 284 -3.84 19.36 4.06
C ALA A 284 -3.80 20.75 3.41
N HIS A 285 -4.01 20.83 2.10
CA HIS A 285 -4.08 22.08 1.35
C HIS A 285 -5.30 22.92 1.78
N GLU A 286 -6.48 22.31 1.95
CA GLU A 286 -7.70 22.98 2.39
C GLU A 286 -7.58 23.46 3.85
N LYS A 287 -7.01 22.63 4.75
CA LYS A 287 -6.69 23.05 6.12
C LYS A 287 -5.71 24.23 6.16
N GLY A 288 -4.64 24.18 5.37
CA GLY A 288 -3.68 25.27 5.25
C GLY A 288 -4.32 26.55 4.71
N ARG A 289 -5.18 26.44 3.69
CA ARG A 289 -5.92 27.56 3.12
C ARG A 289 -6.88 28.17 4.12
N SER A 290 -7.63 27.34 4.84
CA SER A 290 -8.58 27.77 5.86
C SER A 290 -7.87 28.48 7.04
N ALA A 291 -6.76 27.92 7.52
CA ALA A 291 -5.95 28.52 8.56
C ALA A 291 -5.37 29.89 8.12
N GLY A 292 -4.75 29.94 6.94
CA GLY A 292 -4.20 31.19 6.37
C GLY A 292 -5.25 32.28 6.16
N LEU A 293 -6.49 31.90 5.73
CA LEU A 293 -7.60 32.83 5.58
C LEU A 293 -8.09 33.38 6.93
N SER A 294 -8.11 32.51 7.96
CA SER A 294 -8.51 32.89 9.33
C SER A 294 -7.47 33.84 9.95
N GLU A 295 -6.19 33.50 9.84
CA GLU A 295 -5.09 34.33 10.33
C GLU A 295 -5.01 35.67 9.59
N GLY A 296 -5.14 35.66 8.28
CA GLY A 296 -5.15 36.89 7.46
C GLY A 296 -6.31 37.82 7.82
N ARG A 297 -7.52 37.26 8.04
CA ARG A 297 -8.68 38.03 8.51
C ARG A 297 -8.45 38.63 9.89
N ALA A 298 -7.93 37.87 10.84
CA ALA A 298 -7.65 38.33 12.19
C ALA A 298 -6.59 39.43 12.22
N ALA A 299 -5.49 39.23 11.48
CA ALA A 299 -4.45 40.23 11.33
C ALA A 299 -4.96 41.52 10.66
N GLY A 300 -5.70 41.39 9.56
CA GLY A 300 -6.27 42.54 8.85
C GLY A 300 -7.28 43.31 9.68
N LEU A 301 -8.11 42.63 10.49
CA LEU A 301 -9.05 43.28 11.41
C LEU A 301 -8.27 44.05 12.49
N THR A 302 -7.27 43.43 13.10
CA THR A 302 -6.45 44.07 14.15
C THR A 302 -5.70 45.29 13.62
N GLU A 303 -5.09 45.19 12.45
CA GLU A 303 -4.40 46.30 11.80
C GLU A 303 -5.35 47.44 11.40
N GLY A 304 -6.51 47.07 10.84
CA GLY A 304 -7.55 48.03 10.48
C GLY A 304 -8.10 48.78 11.68
N MET A 305 -8.38 48.07 12.80
CA MET A 305 -8.80 48.72 14.04
C MET A 305 -7.74 49.64 14.65
N PHE A 306 -6.47 49.21 14.59
CA PHE A 306 -5.36 50.04 15.10
C PHE A 306 -5.18 51.32 14.26
N LYS A 307 -5.18 51.22 12.93
CA LYS A 307 -5.12 52.35 12.02
C LYS A 307 -6.28 53.30 12.20
N GLY A 308 -7.51 52.78 12.20
CA GLY A 308 -8.72 53.59 12.38
C GLY A 308 -8.73 54.34 13.73
N ARG A 309 -8.28 53.70 14.81
CA ARG A 309 -8.15 54.35 16.12
C ARG A 309 -7.11 55.47 16.08
N THR A 310 -5.91 55.25 15.52
CA THR A 310 -4.85 56.21 15.44
C THR A 310 -5.27 57.42 14.58
N GLU A 311 -5.91 57.19 13.44
CA GLU A 311 -6.45 58.25 12.57
C GLU A 311 -7.55 59.04 13.31
N GLY A 312 -8.46 58.41 13.99
CA GLY A 312 -9.50 59.05 14.78
C GLY A 312 -8.91 59.94 15.91
N GLU A 313 -7.91 59.45 16.64
CA GLU A 313 -7.19 60.22 17.65
C GLU A 313 -6.49 61.45 17.06
N ASN A 314 -5.86 61.29 15.91
CA ASN A 314 -5.19 62.42 15.23
C ASN A 314 -6.17 63.45 14.73
N ARG A 315 -7.31 63.07 14.20
CA ARG A 315 -8.38 63.97 13.78
C ARG A 315 -8.93 64.76 14.97
N LEU A 316 -9.14 64.12 16.10
CA LEU A 316 -9.58 64.80 17.35
C LEU A 316 -8.53 65.79 17.84
N LYS A 317 -7.25 65.45 17.86
CA LYS A 317 -6.16 66.34 18.26
C LYS A 317 -6.12 67.57 17.39
N THR A 318 -6.24 67.41 16.06
CA THR A 318 -6.23 68.46 15.10
C THR A 318 -7.40 69.40 15.28
N LEU A 319 -8.61 68.87 15.52
CA LEU A 319 -9.82 69.65 15.80
C LEU A 319 -9.66 70.48 17.08
N TYR A 320 -9.17 69.89 18.16
CA TYR A 320 -8.98 70.56 19.45
C TYR A 320 -7.96 71.71 19.35
N ALA A 321 -6.84 71.49 18.64
CA ALA A 321 -5.86 72.54 18.41
C ALA A 321 -6.44 73.73 17.65
N LYS A 322 -7.28 73.52 16.64
CA LYS A 322 -7.94 74.56 15.87
C LYS A 322 -9.00 75.29 16.73
N LEU A 323 -9.83 74.59 17.48
CA LEU A 323 -10.81 75.21 18.38
C LEU A 323 -10.15 76.02 19.50
N GLU A 324 -9.02 75.59 20.00
CA GLU A 324 -8.24 76.35 20.99
C GLU A 324 -7.64 77.64 20.39
N GLN A 325 -7.14 77.60 19.16
CA GLN A 325 -6.64 78.81 18.48
C GLN A 325 -7.72 79.85 18.22
N ASP A 326 -8.96 79.38 17.93
CA ASP A 326 -10.12 80.27 17.70
C ASP A 326 -10.83 80.74 18.99
N GLY A 327 -10.31 80.29 20.18
CA GLY A 327 -10.89 80.67 21.47
C GLY A 327 -12.23 79.95 21.81
N ARG A 328 -12.54 78.88 21.07
CA ARG A 328 -13.82 78.12 21.19
C ARG A 328 -13.66 76.87 22.05
N ARG A 329 -12.95 76.99 23.16
CA ARG A 329 -12.69 75.84 24.07
C ARG A 329 -13.93 75.15 24.63
N GLU A 330 -15.00 75.85 24.84
CA GLU A 330 -16.26 75.30 25.41
C GLU A 330 -16.90 74.27 24.43
N GLU A 331 -16.69 74.44 23.11
CA GLU A 331 -17.21 73.56 22.12
C GLU A 331 -16.49 72.18 22.05
N ILE A 332 -15.27 72.10 22.60
CA ILE A 332 -14.55 70.85 22.78
C ILE A 332 -15.34 69.87 23.66
N PHE A 333 -15.86 70.32 24.78
CA PHE A 333 -16.65 69.51 25.71
C PHE A 333 -18.01 69.09 25.08
N GLN A 334 -18.60 69.98 24.28
CA GLN A 334 -19.83 69.64 23.57
C GLN A 334 -19.60 68.60 22.49
N ALA A 335 -18.51 68.69 21.71
CA ALA A 335 -18.08 67.76 20.72
C ALA A 335 -17.78 66.38 21.26
N LEU A 336 -17.22 66.28 22.46
CA LEU A 336 -16.96 65.02 23.21
C LEU A 336 -18.25 64.34 23.65
N SER A 337 -19.30 65.10 23.90
CA SER A 337 -20.56 64.60 24.43
C SER A 337 -21.61 64.29 23.36
N ASP A 338 -21.52 64.93 22.19
CA ASP A 338 -22.45 64.69 21.07
C ASP A 338 -21.74 64.45 19.73
N PRO A 339 -21.85 63.22 19.19
CA PRO A 339 -21.26 62.86 17.89
C PRO A 339 -21.72 63.72 16.71
N LYS A 340 -22.92 64.35 16.79
CA LYS A 340 -23.43 65.22 15.72
C LYS A 340 -22.72 66.57 15.71
N ILE A 341 -22.41 67.10 16.90
CA ILE A 341 -21.60 68.31 17.03
C ILE A 341 -20.20 68.09 16.54
N LEU A 342 -19.61 66.95 16.94
CA LEU A 342 -18.30 66.52 16.49
C LEU A 342 -18.20 66.46 14.97
N LYS A 343 -19.19 65.80 14.33
CA LYS A 343 -19.25 65.71 12.84
C LYS A 343 -19.35 67.08 12.18
N LYS A 344 -20.20 67.98 12.72
CA LYS A 344 -20.37 69.31 12.19
C LYS A 344 -19.08 70.14 12.31
N LEU A 345 -18.34 70.01 13.39
CA LEU A 345 -17.04 70.66 13.58
C LEU A 345 -15.98 70.14 12.66
N TYR A 346 -15.95 68.80 12.38
CA TYR A 346 -15.04 68.22 11.35
C TYR A 346 -15.32 68.79 9.98
N GLU A 347 -16.59 68.98 9.58
CA GLU A 347 -16.98 69.59 8.31
C GLU A 347 -16.55 71.07 8.26
N GLU A 348 -16.82 71.85 9.34
CA GLU A 348 -16.49 73.27 9.48
C GLU A 348 -14.98 73.50 9.33
N TYR A 349 -14.17 72.67 10.00
CA TYR A 349 -12.70 72.84 10.00
C TYR A 349 -12.00 72.03 8.86
N ARG A 350 -12.77 71.39 7.98
CA ARG A 350 -12.27 70.56 6.87
C ARG A 350 -11.23 69.54 7.32
N ILE A 351 -11.57 68.78 8.33
CA ILE A 351 -10.70 67.70 8.84
C ILE A 351 -11.28 66.38 8.27
N GLU A 352 -10.50 65.78 7.34
CA GLU A 352 -10.86 64.51 6.70
C GLU A 352 -10.52 63.29 7.57
#